data_0e5fbf72e8b51b4d484cbbb974b3df21
#
_entry.id   0e5fbf72e8b51b4d484cbbb974b3df21
#
_cell.length_a   1.000
_cell.length_b   1.000
_cell.length_c   1.000
_cell.angle_alpha   90.00
_cell.angle_beta   90.00
_cell.angle_gamma   90.00
#
_symmetry.space_group_name_H-M   'P 1'
#
loop_
_entity.id
_entity.type
_entity.pdbx_description
1 polymer ?
#
loop_
_entity_poly.entity_id
_entity_poly.type
_entity_poly.pdbx_seq_one_letter_code
_entity_poly.pdbx_strand_id
1 'polypeptide(L)'
;MIDGILGIDVCKNTLDVSISSYTKVRTKSFTNSPDGWRHLLDWLIAQKIQRVHACLESTGRYSLGIACALYEADHVVSIINPAQIRDFVRTKLGRNKTDGVDASHIREYCELFKPSPWAPPSKAHRRLGELQTIRSGIIAGLTEWKNRKNSGIVDAEAQALADATISHFTSQLGAVDKAIALTIDNDCDLQSKRDLLLSISGVGETLAGVVLAELPGPDVLRSSAEVVAYAGLNPRQHQSGTSIDRVTRISKIGNAVLRAALYMPAMSADRKSVV
;
A
#
# COMPACT_ATOMS: atom_id res chain seq x y z
N MET A 1 -26.24 -13.20 -3.78
CA MET A 1 -26.73 -11.88 -4.31
C MET A 1 -26.16 -10.80 -3.41
N ILE A 2 -25.87 -9.61 -3.92
CA ILE A 2 -25.40 -8.47 -3.08
C ILE A 2 -26.65 -7.72 -2.63
N ASP A 3 -26.82 -7.54 -1.31
CA ASP A 3 -28.02 -6.95 -0.69
C ASP A 3 -27.86 -5.44 -0.48
N GLY A 4 -26.63 -4.94 -0.51
CA GLY A 4 -26.33 -3.52 -0.31
C GLY A 4 -24.93 -3.11 -0.67
N ILE A 5 -24.71 -1.82 -0.79
CA ILE A 5 -23.38 -1.21 -1.02
C ILE A 5 -22.95 -0.49 0.25
N LEU A 6 -21.75 -0.80 0.72
CA LEU A 6 -21.16 -0.26 1.94
C LEU A 6 -19.93 0.59 1.59
N GLY A 7 -19.96 1.88 1.91
CA GLY A 7 -18.79 2.76 1.87
C GLY A 7 -18.22 2.90 3.27
N ILE A 8 -16.91 2.79 3.41
CA ILE A 8 -16.21 2.89 4.69
C ILE A 8 -15.08 3.91 4.57
N ASP A 9 -15.17 4.98 5.33
CA ASP A 9 -14.03 5.85 5.60
C ASP A 9 -13.25 5.32 6.79
N VAL A 10 -11.94 5.11 6.59
CA VAL A 10 -11.09 4.42 7.57
C VAL A 10 -10.11 5.38 8.19
N CYS A 11 -10.30 5.66 9.47
CA CYS A 11 -9.34 6.35 10.33
C CYS A 11 -8.56 5.38 11.23
N LYS A 12 -7.53 5.88 11.89
CA LYS A 12 -6.72 5.08 12.82
C LYS A 12 -7.57 4.39 13.89
N ASN A 13 -8.50 5.11 14.49
CA ASN A 13 -9.28 4.65 15.64
C ASN A 13 -10.76 4.42 15.33
N THR A 14 -11.26 4.91 14.21
CA THR A 14 -12.68 4.91 13.85
C THR A 14 -12.91 4.43 12.43
N LEU A 15 -14.09 3.86 12.21
CA LEU A 15 -14.64 3.50 10.91
C LEU A 15 -15.97 4.24 10.78
N ASP A 16 -16.09 5.15 9.84
CA ASP A 16 -17.34 5.77 9.49
C ASP A 16 -17.93 5.05 8.29
N VAL A 17 -19.15 4.54 8.43
CA VAL A 17 -19.77 3.70 7.42
C VAL A 17 -21.05 4.32 6.90
N SER A 18 -21.27 4.15 5.59
CA SER A 18 -22.50 4.47 4.91
C SER A 18 -22.96 3.27 4.10
N ILE A 19 -24.17 2.80 4.33
CA ILE A 19 -24.76 1.67 3.61
C ILE A 19 -26.02 2.10 2.87
N SER A 20 -26.15 1.68 1.60
CA SER A 20 -27.40 1.67 0.87
C SER A 20 -27.93 0.24 0.77
N SER A 21 -29.16 0.04 1.20
CA SER A 21 -29.87 -1.22 1.05
C SER A 21 -31.30 -0.92 0.62
N TYR A 22 -31.71 -1.50 -0.52
CA TYR A 22 -32.99 -1.25 -1.17
C TYR A 22 -33.26 0.25 -1.42
N THR A 23 -33.98 0.93 -0.52
CA THR A 23 -34.33 2.36 -0.68
C THR A 23 -33.82 3.23 0.46
N LYS A 24 -33.06 2.67 1.42
CA LYS A 24 -32.62 3.39 2.62
C LYS A 24 -31.11 3.49 2.70
N VAL A 25 -30.64 4.71 2.94
CA VAL A 25 -29.25 4.98 3.30
C VAL A 25 -29.17 5.13 4.82
N ARG A 26 -28.16 4.50 5.43
CA ARG A 26 -27.88 4.60 6.86
C ARG A 26 -26.40 4.82 7.06
N THR A 27 -26.07 5.59 8.09
CA THR A 27 -24.70 5.88 8.51
C THR A 27 -24.51 5.48 9.96
N LYS A 28 -23.31 5.01 10.30
CA LYS A 28 -22.93 4.69 11.69
C LYS A 28 -21.42 4.69 11.82
N SER A 29 -20.91 5.02 13.01
CA SER A 29 -19.48 4.95 13.33
C SER A 29 -19.20 3.76 14.25
N PHE A 30 -18.02 3.14 14.04
CA PHE A 30 -17.51 2.04 14.84
C PHE A 30 -16.05 2.29 15.20
N THR A 31 -15.53 1.58 16.21
CA THR A 31 -14.09 1.60 16.49
C THR A 31 -13.34 0.77 15.45
N ASN A 32 -12.15 1.23 15.04
CA ASN A 32 -11.28 0.44 14.17
C ASN A 32 -10.44 -0.54 15.00
N SER A 33 -11.11 -1.57 15.47
CA SER A 33 -10.56 -2.64 16.31
C SER A 33 -11.31 -3.95 16.04
N PRO A 34 -10.75 -5.13 16.39
CA PRO A 34 -11.43 -6.40 16.20
C PRO A 34 -12.87 -6.44 16.77
N ASP A 35 -13.09 -5.81 17.92
CA ASP A 35 -14.45 -5.70 18.52
C ASP A 35 -15.34 -4.79 17.69
N GLY A 36 -14.83 -3.65 17.22
CA GLY A 36 -15.60 -2.75 16.38
C GLY A 36 -15.96 -3.36 15.02
N TRP A 37 -15.09 -4.18 14.44
CA TRP A 37 -15.38 -4.91 13.20
C TRP A 37 -16.49 -5.93 13.41
N ARG A 38 -16.47 -6.65 14.53
CA ARG A 38 -17.56 -7.57 14.92
C ARG A 38 -18.88 -6.83 15.08
N HIS A 39 -18.88 -5.70 15.78
CA HIS A 39 -20.08 -4.87 15.92
C HIS A 39 -20.61 -4.35 14.59
N LEU A 40 -19.73 -4.05 13.61
CA LEU A 40 -20.15 -3.69 12.25
C LEU A 40 -20.85 -4.87 11.56
N LEU A 41 -20.28 -6.07 11.62
CA LEU A 41 -20.88 -7.29 11.05
C LEU A 41 -22.23 -7.60 11.70
N ASP A 42 -22.32 -7.55 13.03
CA ASP A 42 -23.56 -7.73 13.77
C ASP A 42 -24.63 -6.70 13.38
N TRP A 43 -24.19 -5.45 13.18
CA TRP A 43 -25.08 -4.39 12.72
C TRP A 43 -25.64 -4.66 11.31
N LEU A 44 -24.84 -5.19 10.39
CA LEU A 44 -25.29 -5.59 9.05
C LEU A 44 -26.34 -6.70 9.15
N ILE A 45 -26.11 -7.71 9.96
CA ILE A 45 -27.04 -8.83 10.19
C ILE A 45 -28.36 -8.30 10.79
N ALA A 46 -28.30 -7.40 11.77
CA ALA A 46 -29.49 -6.77 12.36
C ALA A 46 -30.32 -5.95 11.35
N GLN A 47 -29.69 -5.48 10.27
CA GLN A 47 -30.38 -4.82 9.15
C GLN A 47 -30.91 -5.82 8.10
N LYS A 48 -30.80 -7.14 8.33
CA LYS A 48 -31.17 -8.21 7.41
C LYS A 48 -30.34 -8.19 6.11
N ILE A 49 -29.11 -7.74 6.19
CA ILE A 49 -28.16 -7.67 5.08
C ILE A 49 -27.18 -8.82 5.27
N GLN A 50 -27.18 -9.78 4.35
CA GLN A 50 -26.30 -10.94 4.40
C GLN A 50 -25.00 -10.71 3.65
N ARG A 51 -25.04 -10.01 2.52
CA ARG A 51 -23.86 -9.81 1.68
C ARG A 51 -23.83 -8.40 1.10
N VAL A 52 -22.73 -7.67 1.36
CA VAL A 52 -22.50 -6.35 0.79
C VAL A 52 -21.35 -6.34 -0.20
N HIS A 53 -21.34 -5.34 -1.08
CA HIS A 53 -20.13 -4.89 -1.73
C HIS A 53 -19.58 -3.71 -0.92
N ALA A 54 -18.52 -3.94 -0.16
CA ALA A 54 -17.87 -2.95 0.68
C ALA A 54 -16.72 -2.28 -0.06
N CYS A 55 -16.71 -0.97 -0.10
CA CYS A 55 -15.64 -0.16 -0.65
C CYS A 55 -14.96 0.63 0.46
N LEU A 56 -13.63 0.59 0.49
CA LEU A 56 -12.79 1.32 1.44
C LEU A 56 -11.74 2.13 0.70
N GLU A 57 -11.40 3.27 1.24
CA GLU A 57 -10.23 4.02 0.78
C GLU A 57 -8.94 3.34 1.29
N SER A 58 -7.92 3.27 0.43
CA SER A 58 -6.61 2.73 0.81
C SER A 58 -5.89 3.69 1.75
N THR A 59 -6.07 3.52 3.05
CA THR A 59 -5.40 4.28 4.12
C THR A 59 -4.22 3.52 4.73
N GLY A 60 -3.55 2.69 3.93
CA GLY A 60 -2.40 1.89 4.33
C GLY A 60 -2.78 0.78 5.32
N ARG A 61 -2.10 0.74 6.49
CA ARG A 61 -2.29 -0.35 7.46
C ARG A 61 -3.66 -0.35 8.13
N TYR A 62 -4.30 0.81 8.22
CA TYR A 62 -5.54 0.95 9.01
C TYR A 62 -6.74 0.29 8.32
N SER A 63 -6.74 0.19 7.00
CA SER A 63 -7.83 -0.42 6.23
C SER A 63 -7.72 -1.94 6.11
N LEU A 64 -6.52 -2.53 6.27
CA LEU A 64 -6.29 -3.95 6.02
C LEU A 64 -7.09 -4.85 6.97
N GLY A 65 -7.15 -4.52 8.25
CA GLY A 65 -7.83 -5.36 9.25
C GLY A 65 -9.33 -5.50 8.97
N ILE A 66 -10.02 -4.38 8.77
CA ILE A 66 -11.46 -4.40 8.44
C ILE A 66 -11.72 -5.01 7.07
N ALA A 67 -10.84 -4.79 6.07
CA ALA A 67 -10.98 -5.42 4.76
C ALA A 67 -10.90 -6.95 4.85
N CYS A 68 -9.95 -7.49 5.64
CA CYS A 68 -9.87 -8.93 5.90
C CYS A 68 -11.09 -9.46 6.64
N ALA A 69 -11.57 -8.77 7.69
CA ALA A 69 -12.74 -9.19 8.46
C ALA A 69 -14.01 -9.26 7.59
N LEU A 70 -14.21 -8.29 6.71
CA LEU A 70 -15.32 -8.30 5.76
C LEU A 70 -15.17 -9.42 4.72
N TYR A 71 -13.96 -9.64 4.20
CA TYR A 71 -13.69 -10.73 3.25
C TYR A 71 -13.92 -12.11 3.87
N GLU A 72 -13.45 -12.33 5.10
CA GLU A 72 -13.65 -13.57 5.86
C GLU A 72 -15.13 -13.84 6.18
N ALA A 73 -15.94 -12.78 6.27
CA ALA A 73 -17.39 -12.84 6.42
C ALA A 73 -18.16 -12.99 5.08
N ASP A 74 -17.49 -13.38 3.98
CA ASP A 74 -18.04 -13.58 2.63
C ASP A 74 -18.65 -12.32 1.99
N HIS A 75 -18.24 -11.15 2.42
CA HIS A 75 -18.58 -9.90 1.73
C HIS A 75 -17.63 -9.65 0.55
N VAL A 76 -18.13 -8.97 -0.48
CA VAL A 76 -17.28 -8.46 -1.57
C VAL A 76 -16.61 -7.20 -1.09
N VAL A 77 -15.29 -7.13 -1.19
CA VAL A 77 -14.49 -5.98 -0.73
C VAL A 77 -13.77 -5.38 -1.91
N SER A 78 -13.72 -4.05 -2.03
CA SER A 78 -12.88 -3.32 -2.97
C SER A 78 -12.10 -2.23 -2.24
N ILE A 79 -10.80 -2.16 -2.49
CA ILE A 79 -9.92 -1.13 -1.93
C ILE A 79 -9.63 -0.12 -3.03
N ILE A 80 -9.95 1.15 -2.79
CA ILE A 80 -9.95 2.21 -3.79
C ILE A 80 -8.80 3.18 -3.51
N ASN A 81 -8.14 3.63 -4.58
CA ASN A 81 -7.10 4.64 -4.48
C ASN A 81 -7.71 5.99 -4.01
N PRO A 82 -7.16 6.64 -2.98
CA PRO A 82 -7.60 7.94 -2.48
C PRO A 82 -7.73 9.02 -3.58
N ALA A 83 -6.87 8.97 -4.59
CA ALA A 83 -6.96 9.91 -5.71
C ALA A 83 -8.27 9.78 -6.49
N GLN A 84 -8.75 8.56 -6.69
CA GLN A 84 -10.01 8.31 -7.41
C GLN A 84 -11.22 8.85 -6.64
N ILE A 85 -11.26 8.63 -5.32
CA ILE A 85 -12.33 9.18 -4.47
C ILE A 85 -12.30 10.69 -4.46
N ARG A 86 -11.13 11.29 -4.28
CA ARG A 86 -10.95 12.74 -4.30
C ARG A 86 -11.39 13.37 -5.63
N ASP A 87 -11.01 12.77 -6.76
CA ASP A 87 -11.39 13.29 -8.06
C ASP A 87 -12.88 13.11 -8.32
N PHE A 88 -13.48 12.01 -7.88
CA PHE A 88 -14.94 11.80 -7.90
C PHE A 88 -15.69 12.86 -7.09
N VAL A 89 -15.25 13.13 -5.86
CA VAL A 89 -15.86 14.16 -4.98
C VAL A 89 -15.78 15.55 -5.63
N ARG A 90 -14.66 15.88 -6.30
CA ARG A 90 -14.52 17.15 -7.03
C ARG A 90 -15.55 17.32 -8.15
N THR A 91 -15.94 16.26 -8.82
CA THR A 91 -16.98 16.33 -9.88
C THR A 91 -18.35 16.71 -9.32
N LYS A 92 -18.60 16.47 -8.02
CA LYS A 92 -19.87 16.77 -7.36
C LYS A 92 -20.00 18.19 -6.83
N LEU A 93 -18.96 19.03 -6.97
CA LEU A 93 -18.93 20.41 -6.47
C LEU A 93 -19.24 20.54 -4.96
N GLY A 94 -19.11 19.45 -4.19
CA GLY A 94 -19.37 19.42 -2.75
C GLY A 94 -18.33 20.25 -1.99
N ARG A 95 -18.78 21.15 -1.09
CA ARG A 95 -17.93 22.01 -0.28
C ARG A 95 -17.76 21.54 1.16
N ASN A 96 -18.60 20.62 1.61
CA ASN A 96 -18.60 20.14 2.99
C ASN A 96 -17.76 18.88 3.11
N LYS A 97 -16.78 18.89 4.02
CA LYS A 97 -15.94 17.76 4.37
C LYS A 97 -16.24 17.34 5.80
N THR A 98 -16.86 16.17 5.97
CA THR A 98 -17.03 15.48 7.25
C THR A 98 -16.91 13.99 7.01
N ASP A 99 -16.44 13.24 7.99
CA ASP A 99 -16.15 11.80 7.87
C ASP A 99 -17.39 10.99 7.41
N GLY A 100 -18.58 11.33 7.88
CA GLY A 100 -19.82 10.71 7.40
C GLY A 100 -20.19 11.03 5.96
N VAL A 101 -19.77 12.20 5.45
CA VAL A 101 -19.92 12.59 4.04
C VAL A 101 -18.90 11.83 3.18
N ASP A 102 -17.68 11.61 3.70
CA ASP A 102 -16.63 10.88 3.00
C ASP A 102 -17.02 9.39 2.83
N ALA A 103 -17.56 8.72 3.85
CA ALA A 103 -18.11 7.37 3.74
C ALA A 103 -19.29 7.27 2.74
N SER A 104 -20.12 8.30 2.65
CA SER A 104 -21.22 8.36 1.68
C SER A 104 -20.70 8.50 0.26
N HIS A 105 -19.66 9.29 0.01
CA HIS A 105 -19.02 9.42 -1.29
C HIS A 105 -18.35 8.12 -1.73
N ILE A 106 -17.69 7.41 -0.79
CA ILE A 106 -17.10 6.08 -1.08
C ILE A 106 -18.18 5.08 -1.48
N ARG A 107 -19.33 5.07 -0.79
CA ARG A 107 -20.47 4.23 -1.13
C ARG A 107 -21.00 4.54 -2.53
N GLU A 108 -21.24 5.82 -2.84
CA GLU A 108 -21.74 6.26 -4.15
C GLU A 108 -20.74 5.96 -5.27
N TYR A 109 -19.44 6.11 -5.01
CA TYR A 109 -18.39 5.68 -5.94
C TYR A 109 -18.50 4.19 -6.25
N CYS A 110 -18.64 3.36 -5.19
CA CYS A 110 -18.82 1.92 -5.32
C CYS A 110 -20.06 1.55 -6.16
N GLU A 111 -21.17 2.25 -5.94
CA GLU A 111 -22.44 2.04 -6.64
C GLU A 111 -22.31 2.32 -8.15
N LEU A 112 -21.65 3.42 -8.50
CA LEU A 112 -21.50 3.89 -9.88
C LEU A 112 -20.43 3.11 -10.67
N PHE A 113 -19.26 2.90 -10.07
CA PHE A 113 -18.10 2.37 -10.79
C PHE A 113 -17.89 0.87 -10.60
N LYS A 114 -18.52 0.25 -9.60
CA LYS A 114 -18.43 -1.19 -9.30
C LYS A 114 -16.97 -1.68 -9.37
N PRO A 115 -16.07 -1.14 -8.55
CA PRO A 115 -14.65 -1.45 -8.64
C PRO A 115 -14.39 -2.95 -8.44
N SER A 116 -13.29 -3.43 -9.01
CA SER A 116 -12.93 -4.85 -8.97
C SER A 116 -12.80 -5.35 -7.53
N PRO A 117 -13.29 -6.58 -7.25
CA PRO A 117 -13.11 -7.21 -5.96
C PRO A 117 -11.64 -7.35 -5.59
N TRP A 118 -11.33 -7.10 -4.32
CA TRP A 118 -10.03 -7.32 -3.70
C TRP A 118 -10.04 -8.63 -2.91
N ALA A 119 -8.94 -9.34 -2.95
CA ALA A 119 -8.69 -10.50 -2.10
C ALA A 119 -7.49 -10.21 -1.18
N PRO A 120 -7.50 -10.71 0.07
CA PRO A 120 -6.39 -10.49 0.99
C PRO A 120 -5.11 -11.15 0.46
N PRO A 121 -3.96 -10.47 0.55
CA PRO A 121 -2.69 -11.10 0.24
C PRO A 121 -2.44 -12.29 1.17
N SER A 122 -1.66 -13.27 0.71
CA SER A 122 -1.29 -14.43 1.53
C SER A 122 -0.63 -14.01 2.85
N LYS A 123 -0.64 -14.90 3.86
CA LYS A 123 0.05 -14.63 5.13
C LYS A 123 1.53 -14.36 4.92
N ALA A 124 2.17 -15.09 4.00
CA ALA A 124 3.58 -14.91 3.66
C ALA A 124 3.82 -13.53 3.03
N HIS A 125 2.96 -13.11 2.10
CA HIS A 125 3.08 -11.80 1.46
C HIS A 125 2.88 -10.64 2.46
N ARG A 126 1.91 -10.73 3.37
CA ARG A 126 1.71 -9.74 4.43
C ARG A 126 2.93 -9.64 5.35
N ARG A 127 3.45 -10.81 5.80
CA ARG A 127 4.67 -10.88 6.61
C ARG A 127 5.86 -10.25 5.88
N LEU A 128 6.02 -10.53 4.60
CA LEU A 128 7.09 -9.94 3.78
C LEU A 128 6.99 -8.41 3.73
N GLY A 129 5.79 -7.84 3.53
CA GLY A 129 5.56 -6.39 3.56
C GLY A 129 5.90 -5.75 4.91
N GLU A 130 5.55 -6.40 6.03
CA GLU A 130 5.89 -5.94 7.37
C GLU A 130 7.40 -5.95 7.60
N LEU A 131 8.09 -7.03 7.21
CA LEU A 131 9.54 -7.14 7.32
C LEU A 131 10.27 -6.09 6.47
N GLN A 132 9.80 -5.81 5.25
CA GLN A 132 10.35 -4.76 4.40
C GLN A 132 10.16 -3.36 5.01
N THR A 133 9.04 -3.13 5.68
CA THR A 133 8.81 -1.87 6.42
C THR A 133 9.81 -1.70 7.56
N ILE A 134 10.03 -2.76 8.35
CA ILE A 134 11.02 -2.77 9.45
C ILE A 134 12.42 -2.55 8.88
N ARG A 135 12.77 -3.26 7.81
CA ARG A 135 14.06 -3.13 7.13
C ARG A 135 14.34 -1.69 6.68
N SER A 136 13.36 -1.06 6.07
CA SER A 136 13.47 0.33 5.61
C SER A 136 13.72 1.31 6.76
N GLY A 137 13.03 1.12 7.88
CA GLY A 137 13.25 1.91 9.11
C GLY A 137 14.66 1.72 9.69
N ILE A 138 15.15 0.47 9.73
CA ILE A 138 16.52 0.17 10.19
C ILE A 138 17.56 0.83 9.30
N ILE A 139 17.41 0.77 7.97
CA ILE A 139 18.33 1.40 7.02
C ILE A 139 18.34 2.91 7.18
N ALA A 140 17.17 3.53 7.36
CA ALA A 140 17.06 4.98 7.60
C ALA A 140 17.82 5.38 8.89
N GLY A 141 17.59 4.66 10.00
CA GLY A 141 18.29 4.89 11.26
C GLY A 141 19.80 4.67 11.14
N LEU A 142 20.22 3.58 10.49
CA LEU A 142 21.64 3.28 10.26
C LEU A 142 22.32 4.40 9.45
N THR A 143 21.66 4.89 8.41
CA THR A 143 22.18 5.99 7.58
C THR A 143 22.29 7.29 8.38
N GLU A 144 21.26 7.61 9.18
CA GLU A 144 21.25 8.80 10.04
C GLU A 144 22.42 8.77 11.04
N TRP A 145 22.62 7.64 11.76
CA TRP A 145 23.69 7.52 12.72
C TRP A 145 25.08 7.54 12.08
N LYS A 146 25.27 6.92 10.92
CA LYS A 146 26.51 7.02 10.15
C LYS A 146 26.82 8.47 9.76
N ASN A 147 25.82 9.21 9.29
CA ASN A 147 26.00 10.62 8.93
C ASN A 147 26.32 11.48 10.16
N ARG A 148 25.64 11.26 11.30
CA ARG A 148 25.94 11.96 12.55
C ARG A 148 27.35 11.69 13.03
N LYS A 149 27.81 10.43 13.00
CA LYS A 149 29.20 10.10 13.35
C LYS A 149 30.20 10.80 12.44
N ASN A 150 29.94 10.84 11.13
CA ASN A 150 30.83 11.47 10.14
C ASN A 150 30.79 13.01 10.20
N SER A 151 29.80 13.62 10.82
CA SER A 151 29.67 15.08 10.93
C SER A 151 30.51 15.73 12.05
N GLY A 152 31.33 14.94 12.77
CA GLY A 152 32.36 15.45 13.65
C GLY A 152 32.13 15.25 15.15
N ILE A 153 31.67 14.08 15.57
CA ILE A 153 31.70 13.70 17.00
C ILE A 153 33.17 13.55 17.42
N VAL A 154 33.64 14.39 18.32
CA VAL A 154 35.06 14.43 18.76
C VAL A 154 35.29 13.69 20.09
N ASP A 155 34.28 13.73 20.96
CA ASP A 155 34.36 13.08 22.28
C ASP A 155 34.39 11.55 22.14
N ALA A 156 35.33 10.92 22.83
CA ALA A 156 35.58 9.46 22.74
C ALA A 156 34.40 8.62 23.26
N GLU A 157 33.74 9.04 24.33
CA GLU A 157 32.58 8.36 24.89
C GLU A 157 31.38 8.47 23.96
N ALA A 158 31.15 9.66 23.40
CA ALA A 158 30.10 9.89 22.42
C ALA A 158 30.32 9.08 21.11
N GLN A 159 31.58 8.95 20.67
CA GLN A 159 31.93 8.08 19.53
C GLN A 159 31.61 6.61 19.83
N ALA A 160 31.99 6.10 21.02
CA ALA A 160 31.71 4.73 21.41
C ALA A 160 30.19 4.42 21.45
N LEU A 161 29.38 5.36 21.96
CA LEU A 161 27.91 5.22 21.95
C LEU A 161 27.32 5.22 20.52
N ALA A 162 27.84 6.07 19.64
CA ALA A 162 27.44 6.08 18.23
C ALA A 162 27.80 4.77 17.53
N ASP A 163 29.00 4.22 17.79
CA ASP A 163 29.44 2.94 17.23
C ASP A 163 28.62 1.76 17.75
N ALA A 164 28.28 1.74 19.03
CA ALA A 164 27.39 0.74 19.61
C ALA A 164 26.00 0.78 18.94
N THR A 165 25.47 1.98 18.69
CA THR A 165 24.18 2.17 18.02
C THR A 165 24.23 1.69 16.57
N ILE A 166 25.28 2.04 15.82
CA ILE A 166 25.49 1.59 14.42
C ILE A 166 25.62 0.06 14.39
N SER A 167 26.36 -0.54 15.30
CA SER A 167 26.52 -1.99 15.43
C SER A 167 25.18 -2.68 15.69
N HIS A 168 24.37 -2.12 16.59
CA HIS A 168 23.02 -2.62 16.87
C HIS A 168 22.14 -2.63 15.61
N PHE A 169 22.04 -1.50 14.90
CA PHE A 169 21.27 -1.43 13.65
C PHE A 169 21.79 -2.41 12.59
N THR A 170 23.11 -2.58 12.49
CA THR A 170 23.72 -3.53 11.55
C THR A 170 23.32 -4.97 11.87
N SER A 171 23.33 -5.35 13.14
CA SER A 171 22.88 -6.67 13.62
C SER A 171 21.38 -6.90 13.32
N GLN A 172 20.54 -5.89 13.61
CA GLN A 172 19.10 -5.95 13.34
C GLN A 172 18.81 -6.08 11.83
N LEU A 173 19.58 -5.37 10.99
CA LEU A 173 19.46 -5.48 9.53
C LEU A 173 19.73 -6.92 9.07
N GLY A 174 20.81 -7.55 9.56
CA GLY A 174 21.11 -8.94 9.25
C GLY A 174 20.01 -9.92 9.71
N ALA A 175 19.41 -9.67 10.88
CA ALA A 175 18.30 -10.49 11.38
C ALA A 175 17.04 -10.36 10.50
N VAL A 176 16.69 -9.15 10.08
CA VAL A 176 15.54 -8.90 9.20
C VAL A 176 15.79 -9.48 7.80
N ASP A 177 16.99 -9.33 7.23
CA ASP A 177 17.32 -9.90 5.93
C ASP A 177 17.20 -11.44 5.94
N LYS A 178 17.62 -12.10 7.01
CA LYS A 178 17.40 -13.54 7.21
C LYS A 178 15.91 -13.90 7.30
N ALA A 179 15.12 -13.12 8.03
CA ALA A 179 13.68 -13.35 8.16
C ALA A 179 12.95 -13.18 6.82
N ILE A 180 13.36 -12.21 5.99
CA ILE A 180 12.85 -12.01 4.63
C ILE A 180 13.17 -13.23 3.76
N ALA A 181 14.43 -13.67 3.74
CA ALA A 181 14.85 -14.84 2.97
C ALA A 181 14.04 -16.08 3.36
N LEU A 182 13.95 -16.37 4.66
CA LEU A 182 13.15 -17.51 5.17
C LEU A 182 11.66 -17.40 4.83
N THR A 183 11.10 -16.18 4.80
CA THR A 183 9.69 -16.00 4.43
C THR A 183 9.46 -16.31 2.95
N ILE A 184 10.39 -15.94 2.09
CA ILE A 184 10.35 -16.25 0.65
C ILE A 184 10.59 -17.74 0.42
N ASP A 185 11.59 -18.34 1.07
CA ASP A 185 11.96 -19.75 0.87
C ASP A 185 10.89 -20.75 1.38
N ASN A 186 10.07 -20.33 2.35
CA ASN A 186 8.98 -21.14 2.88
C ASN A 186 7.65 -21.02 2.10
N ASP A 187 7.60 -20.22 1.05
CA ASP A 187 6.39 -20.03 0.22
C ASP A 187 6.74 -20.26 -1.25
N CYS A 188 6.21 -21.34 -1.84
CA CYS A 188 6.54 -21.75 -3.21
C CYS A 188 6.21 -20.70 -4.26
N ASP A 189 5.16 -19.90 -4.08
CA ASP A 189 4.78 -18.82 -5.01
C ASP A 189 5.79 -17.68 -4.94
N LEU A 190 6.16 -17.23 -3.74
CA LEU A 190 7.17 -16.20 -3.55
C LEU A 190 8.55 -16.65 -4.05
N GLN A 191 8.92 -17.92 -3.81
CA GLN A 191 10.17 -18.48 -4.30
C GLN A 191 10.24 -18.48 -5.82
N SER A 192 9.22 -18.97 -6.49
CA SER A 192 9.15 -19.00 -7.95
C SER A 192 9.23 -17.60 -8.55
N LYS A 193 8.55 -16.63 -7.96
CA LYS A 193 8.59 -15.23 -8.39
C LYS A 193 9.96 -14.59 -8.14
N ARG A 194 10.62 -14.89 -7.00
CA ARG A 194 11.99 -14.45 -6.73
C ARG A 194 12.94 -14.94 -7.82
N ASP A 195 12.89 -16.22 -8.15
CA ASP A 195 13.79 -16.81 -9.12
C ASP A 195 13.62 -16.19 -10.52
N LEU A 196 12.37 -15.88 -10.90
CA LEU A 196 12.08 -15.10 -12.11
C LEU A 196 12.68 -13.69 -12.05
N LEU A 197 12.56 -12.99 -10.92
CA LEU A 197 13.12 -11.65 -10.75
C LEU A 197 14.65 -11.67 -10.81
N LEU A 198 15.29 -12.66 -10.19
CA LEU A 198 16.75 -12.80 -10.19
C LEU A 198 17.33 -13.13 -11.57
N SER A 199 16.53 -13.67 -12.48
CA SER A 199 16.96 -13.88 -13.89
C SER A 199 17.16 -12.57 -14.67
N ILE A 200 16.60 -11.46 -14.16
CA ILE A 200 16.72 -10.14 -14.79
C ILE A 200 18.06 -9.49 -14.42
N SER A 201 18.84 -9.11 -15.41
CA SER A 201 20.12 -8.44 -15.17
C SER A 201 19.95 -7.16 -14.36
N GLY A 202 20.71 -7.03 -13.26
CA GLY A 202 20.64 -5.90 -12.33
C GLY A 202 19.67 -6.09 -11.17
N VAL A 203 18.86 -7.16 -11.15
CA VAL A 203 18.00 -7.49 -10.02
C VAL A 203 18.75 -8.44 -9.07
N GLY A 204 18.96 -7.99 -7.83
CA GLY A 204 19.50 -8.81 -6.74
C GLY A 204 18.44 -9.13 -5.70
N GLU A 205 18.79 -9.96 -4.69
CA GLU A 205 17.89 -10.42 -3.62
C GLU A 205 17.15 -9.27 -2.92
N THR A 206 17.85 -8.18 -2.64
CA THR A 206 17.25 -7.01 -2.00
C THR A 206 16.12 -6.39 -2.84
N LEU A 207 16.37 -6.19 -4.14
CA LEU A 207 15.33 -5.64 -5.02
C LEU A 207 14.20 -6.65 -5.21
N ALA A 208 14.52 -7.93 -5.41
CA ALA A 208 13.52 -8.98 -5.52
C ALA A 208 12.58 -9.01 -4.31
N GLY A 209 13.14 -8.93 -3.10
CA GLY A 209 12.35 -8.87 -1.87
C GLY A 209 11.45 -7.64 -1.78
N VAL A 210 11.91 -6.46 -2.22
CA VAL A 210 11.07 -5.25 -2.26
C VAL A 210 9.97 -5.38 -3.31
N VAL A 211 10.30 -5.88 -4.51
CA VAL A 211 9.32 -6.07 -5.59
C VAL A 211 8.23 -7.04 -5.16
N LEU A 212 8.61 -8.18 -4.55
CA LEU A 212 7.66 -9.17 -4.04
C LEU A 212 6.73 -8.62 -2.95
N ALA A 213 7.23 -7.70 -2.11
CA ALA A 213 6.44 -7.11 -1.04
C ALA A 213 5.49 -5.99 -1.52
N GLU A 214 5.91 -5.23 -2.53
CA GLU A 214 5.25 -3.99 -2.93
C GLU A 214 4.37 -4.15 -4.18
N LEU A 215 4.65 -5.13 -5.04
CA LEU A 215 3.82 -5.37 -6.23
C LEU A 215 2.62 -6.24 -5.86
N PRO A 216 1.40 -5.79 -6.16
CA PRO A 216 0.23 -6.66 -6.14
C PRO A 216 0.40 -7.77 -7.19
N GLY A 217 -0.32 -8.88 -6.98
CA GLY A 217 -0.27 -10.02 -7.89
C GLY A 217 -0.69 -9.70 -9.34
N PRO A 218 -0.42 -10.61 -10.28
CA PRO A 218 -0.73 -10.42 -11.70
C PRO A 218 -2.23 -10.28 -11.99
N ASP A 219 -3.08 -10.70 -11.05
CA ASP A 219 -4.53 -10.49 -11.15
C ASP A 219 -4.92 -9.01 -11.03
N VAL A 220 -4.07 -8.19 -10.41
CA VAL A 220 -4.28 -6.75 -10.21
C VAL A 220 -3.54 -5.93 -11.26
N LEU A 221 -2.30 -6.30 -11.59
CA LEU A 221 -1.46 -5.64 -12.60
C LEU A 221 -1.27 -6.59 -13.78
N ARG A 222 -1.98 -6.33 -14.88
CA ARG A 222 -2.08 -7.21 -16.04
C ARG A 222 -1.08 -6.89 -17.16
N SER A 223 -0.43 -5.74 -17.09
CA SER A 223 0.50 -5.28 -18.12
C SER A 223 1.72 -4.57 -17.54
N SER A 224 2.80 -4.52 -18.30
CA SER A 224 4.00 -3.76 -17.95
C SER A 224 3.71 -2.26 -17.78
N ALA A 225 2.80 -1.71 -18.58
CA ALA A 225 2.38 -0.31 -18.48
C ALA A 225 1.70 -0.02 -17.13
N GLU A 226 0.88 -0.94 -16.63
CA GLU A 226 0.25 -0.82 -15.31
C GLU A 226 1.29 -0.90 -14.18
N VAL A 227 2.31 -1.76 -14.30
CA VAL A 227 3.42 -1.83 -13.33
C VAL A 227 4.22 -0.53 -13.31
N VAL A 228 4.53 0.02 -14.48
CA VAL A 228 5.21 1.33 -14.62
C VAL A 228 4.39 2.45 -14.01
N ALA A 229 3.08 2.48 -14.25
CA ALA A 229 2.16 3.44 -13.67
C ALA A 229 2.04 3.25 -12.15
N TYR A 230 1.95 2.01 -11.67
CA TYR A 230 1.91 1.68 -10.24
C TYR A 230 3.17 2.16 -9.51
N ALA A 231 4.34 2.03 -10.10
CA ALA A 231 5.59 2.58 -9.57
C ALA A 231 5.69 4.11 -9.71
N GLY A 232 4.78 4.74 -10.47
CA GLY A 232 4.81 6.19 -10.75
C GLY A 232 5.98 6.61 -11.63
N LEU A 233 6.42 5.72 -12.51
CA LEU A 233 7.52 5.93 -13.47
C LEU A 233 7.02 6.34 -14.86
N ASN A 234 5.70 6.26 -15.12
CA ASN A 234 5.11 6.70 -16.37
C ASN A 234 5.38 8.18 -16.64
N PRO A 235 5.71 8.57 -17.89
CA PRO A 235 5.91 9.96 -18.25
C PRO A 235 4.60 10.74 -18.13
N ARG A 236 4.68 11.92 -17.52
CA ARG A 236 3.56 12.87 -17.42
C ARG A 236 3.82 14.01 -18.39
N GLN A 237 3.08 14.03 -19.47
CA GLN A 237 3.05 15.16 -20.40
C GLN A 237 2.19 16.29 -19.85
N HIS A 238 2.64 17.52 -20.03
CA HIS A 238 1.92 18.71 -19.66
C HIS A 238 1.94 19.65 -20.85
N GLN A 239 1.01 19.40 -21.78
CA GLN A 239 0.84 20.23 -22.98
C GLN A 239 -0.62 20.74 -23.01
N SER A 240 -0.79 22.02 -23.27
CA SER A 240 -2.11 22.62 -23.46
C SER A 240 -2.00 23.73 -24.49
N GLY A 241 -2.62 23.48 -25.67
CA GLY A 241 -2.56 24.39 -26.80
C GLY A 241 -1.11 24.72 -27.23
N THR A 242 -0.91 25.93 -27.71
CA THR A 242 0.42 26.42 -28.15
C THR A 242 1.22 27.11 -27.03
N SER A 243 0.64 27.31 -25.84
CA SER A 243 1.21 28.16 -24.79
C SER A 243 1.86 27.38 -23.62
N ILE A 244 1.55 26.08 -23.49
CA ILE A 244 2.10 25.28 -22.40
C ILE A 244 2.75 24.02 -22.97
N ASP A 245 4.06 24.00 -23.00
CA ASP A 245 4.89 22.80 -23.26
C ASP A 245 5.95 22.68 -22.18
N ARG A 246 5.72 21.80 -21.21
CA ARG A 246 6.66 21.57 -20.11
C ARG A 246 7.45 20.30 -20.34
N VAL A 247 8.71 20.30 -19.92
CA VAL A 247 9.58 19.12 -19.94
C VAL A 247 8.88 17.94 -19.28
N THR A 248 8.71 16.86 -20.04
CA THR A 248 8.12 15.61 -19.57
C THR A 248 8.96 15.02 -18.43
N ARG A 249 8.30 14.69 -17.32
CA ARG A 249 8.90 14.07 -16.15
C ARG A 249 8.09 12.85 -15.75
N ILE A 250 8.69 11.95 -14.95
CA ILE A 250 7.93 10.85 -14.34
C ILE A 250 6.81 11.39 -13.46
N SER A 251 5.67 10.69 -13.44
CA SER A 251 4.45 11.15 -12.75
C SER A 251 4.65 11.27 -11.24
N LYS A 252 5.47 10.43 -10.65
CA LYS A 252 5.65 10.23 -9.20
C LYS A 252 4.34 9.88 -8.45
N ILE A 253 3.26 9.66 -9.18
CA ILE A 253 1.97 9.20 -8.65
C ILE A 253 2.01 7.67 -8.63
N GLY A 254 2.21 7.08 -7.45
CA GLY A 254 2.33 5.64 -7.30
C GLY A 254 3.27 5.26 -6.16
N ASN A 255 3.68 3.98 -6.11
CA ASN A 255 4.49 3.42 -5.04
C ASN A 255 5.90 4.01 -5.00
N ALA A 256 6.17 4.82 -3.98
CA ALA A 256 7.46 5.50 -3.83
C ALA A 256 8.58 4.54 -3.38
N VAL A 257 8.25 3.49 -2.62
CA VAL A 257 9.22 2.49 -2.15
C VAL A 257 9.77 1.71 -3.33
N LEU A 258 8.88 1.20 -4.18
CA LEU A 258 9.25 0.48 -5.40
C LEU A 258 10.06 1.36 -6.34
N ARG A 259 9.63 2.60 -6.57
CA ARG A 259 10.35 3.55 -7.42
C ARG A 259 11.76 3.85 -6.92
N ALA A 260 11.94 4.03 -5.61
CA ALA A 260 13.25 4.25 -5.00
C ALA A 260 14.15 3.01 -5.11
N ALA A 261 13.60 1.82 -4.89
CA ALA A 261 14.33 0.56 -4.98
C ALA A 261 14.84 0.27 -6.40
N LEU A 262 14.09 0.65 -7.43
CA LEU A 262 14.44 0.44 -8.83
C LEU A 262 15.55 1.37 -9.35
N TYR A 263 15.87 2.47 -8.66
CA TYR A 263 16.79 3.49 -9.17
C TYR A 263 18.22 2.95 -9.39
N MET A 264 18.84 2.40 -8.37
CA MET A 264 20.24 1.90 -8.46
C MET A 264 20.39 0.69 -9.39
N PRO A 265 19.48 -0.31 -9.33
CA PRO A 265 19.47 -1.42 -10.28
C PRO A 265 19.34 -0.99 -11.74
N ALA A 266 18.48 0.00 -12.03
CA ALA A 266 18.33 0.54 -13.39
C ALA A 266 19.64 1.17 -13.92
N MET A 267 20.33 1.94 -13.07
CA MET A 267 21.65 2.49 -13.44
C MET A 267 22.71 1.40 -13.68
N SER A 268 22.64 0.30 -12.93
CA SER A 268 23.57 -0.82 -13.10
C SER A 268 23.28 -1.62 -14.37
N ALA A 269 21.99 -1.79 -14.71
CA ALA A 269 21.57 -2.45 -15.94
C ALA A 269 21.95 -1.64 -17.19
N ASP A 270 21.77 -0.30 -17.15
CA ASP A 270 22.10 0.62 -18.23
C ASP A 270 23.59 0.58 -18.58
N ARG A 271 24.48 0.59 -17.57
CA ARG A 271 25.93 0.47 -17.77
C ARG A 271 26.37 -0.85 -18.41
N LYS A 272 25.63 -1.94 -18.21
CA LYS A 272 25.93 -3.26 -18.80
C LYS A 272 25.38 -3.42 -20.20
N SER A 273 24.41 -2.61 -20.63
CA SER A 273 23.85 -2.66 -21.97
C SER A 273 24.65 -1.87 -23.03
N VAL A 274 25.70 -1.16 -22.62
CA VAL A 274 26.57 -0.34 -23.49
C VAL A 274 27.86 -1.09 -23.90
N VAL A 275 27.96 -2.40 -23.66
CA VAL A 275 29.09 -3.25 -24.09
C VAL A 275 28.66 -4.20 -25.20
#